data_a9ace0208c4d1b7f9ba51c67036f8b72
#
_entry.id   a9ace0208c4d1b7f9ba51c67036f8b72
#
_cell.length_a   1.000
_cell.length_b   1.000
_cell.length_c   1.000
_cell.angle_alpha   90.00
_cell.angle_beta   90.00
_cell.angle_gamma   90.00
#
_symmetry.space_group_name_H-M   'P 1'
#
loop_
_entity.id
_entity.type
_entity.pdbx_description
1 polymer ?
#
loop_
_entity_poly.entity_id
_entity_poly.type
_entity_poly.pdbx_seq_one_letter_code
_entity_poly.pdbx_strand_id
1 'polypeptide(L)'
;RRLGLESVTYDHPTLERALSKTYGVLVYEEQALFVAQDCAGWDLNQADALRKISKLKGKDPNLVLRTEASFIKDCMAYSEMTYETASLIWKKYIEPLGGYAFNKSHSISYSHISFYTAWLRCHYKTQFMCALLNSEDANSDKAQEYLAECKKMKIKVSPPHINNSSGQYGVLKDGEISTGLSAIKGVGEKAIYSIINMQPYNDFAELLTRNESKTVGKTVIQSLVKAGALDCFDRTRKDMHDNYQKYRSKARGAIRKSTEAIATIHNPAFKKLAKDEKTELMKAHAIDVSSDEFRDIISAIDFGTLDEEWDRKEILLSEREVLGRSVSGSLHEVFKSFFTGGSMVTPLSQVASLNENTRIKIEAIIKTKIKEFSIKNGKNIGKKFAKYLIEDVSGDTCGLTLWADDYERYRTMLRDGLPIKAICKVNSYLDQKDLALSNLERIYGRDI
;
A
#
# COMPACT_ATOMS: atom_id res chain seq x y z
N ARG A 1 17.86 -30.00 -14.17
CA ARG A 1 18.39 -31.06 -13.27
C ARG A 1 17.35 -31.47 -12.23
N ARG A 2 16.79 -30.57 -11.43
CA ARG A 2 15.77 -30.93 -10.40
C ARG A 2 14.53 -31.65 -10.97
N LEU A 3 14.14 -31.33 -12.19
CA LEU A 3 12.99 -31.93 -12.85
C LEU A 3 13.35 -33.17 -13.71
N GLY A 4 14.58 -33.66 -13.63
CA GLY A 4 15.04 -34.81 -14.41
C GLY A 4 15.27 -34.53 -15.91
N LEU A 5 15.20 -33.26 -16.35
CA LEU A 5 15.41 -32.88 -17.75
C LEU A 5 16.88 -32.85 -18.17
N GLU A 6 17.79 -32.81 -17.19
CA GLU A 6 19.22 -32.79 -17.36
C GLU A 6 19.86 -33.66 -16.29
N SER A 7 20.87 -34.48 -16.65
CA SER A 7 21.61 -35.32 -15.70
C SER A 7 22.52 -34.47 -14.80
N VAL A 8 22.67 -34.91 -13.55
CA VAL A 8 23.64 -34.33 -12.62
C VAL A 8 24.99 -34.96 -12.88
N THR A 9 25.98 -34.13 -13.18
CA THR A 9 27.37 -34.56 -13.41
C THR A 9 28.28 -33.78 -12.50
N TYR A 10 29.39 -34.41 -12.09
CA TYR A 10 30.44 -33.83 -11.26
C TYR A 10 31.76 -33.84 -12.03
N ASP A 11 32.56 -32.76 -11.93
CA ASP A 11 33.86 -32.70 -12.57
C ASP A 11 34.89 -33.67 -11.91
N HIS A 12 34.61 -34.08 -10.67
CA HIS A 12 35.31 -35.15 -9.97
C HIS A 12 34.37 -35.82 -8.94
N PRO A 13 34.47 -37.14 -8.69
CA PRO A 13 33.62 -37.87 -7.76
C PRO A 13 33.57 -37.32 -6.34
N THR A 14 34.67 -36.74 -5.83
CA THR A 14 34.75 -36.14 -4.50
C THR A 14 33.79 -34.96 -4.31
N LEU A 15 33.31 -34.32 -5.39
CA LEU A 15 32.37 -33.20 -5.33
C LEU A 15 30.93 -33.63 -5.00
N GLU A 16 30.63 -34.92 -5.10
CA GLU A 16 29.24 -35.40 -4.94
C GLU A 16 28.67 -35.09 -3.56
N ARG A 17 29.42 -35.36 -2.48
CA ARG A 17 28.95 -35.06 -1.12
C ARG A 17 28.64 -33.58 -0.93
N ALA A 18 29.50 -32.68 -1.42
CA ALA A 18 29.32 -31.24 -1.28
C ALA A 18 28.18 -30.68 -2.13
N LEU A 19 27.95 -31.24 -3.35
CA LEU A 19 27.11 -30.63 -4.36
C LEU A 19 25.82 -31.41 -4.68
N SER A 20 25.64 -32.63 -4.16
CA SER A 20 24.46 -33.47 -4.50
C SER A 20 23.13 -32.79 -4.18
N LYS A 21 23.03 -32.13 -3.03
CA LYS A 21 21.80 -31.42 -2.59
C LYS A 21 21.45 -30.20 -3.45
N THR A 22 22.39 -29.71 -4.24
CA THR A 22 22.22 -28.58 -5.16
C THR A 22 22.45 -28.99 -6.62
N TYR A 23 22.27 -30.28 -6.92
CA TYR A 23 22.29 -30.84 -8.28
C TYR A 23 23.60 -30.53 -9.07
N GLY A 24 24.74 -30.58 -8.37
CA GLY A 24 26.04 -30.34 -8.97
C GLY A 24 26.44 -28.87 -9.11
N VAL A 25 25.70 -27.94 -8.51
CA VAL A 25 25.98 -26.51 -8.54
C VAL A 25 26.41 -26.04 -7.16
N LEU A 26 27.47 -25.23 -7.06
CA LEU A 26 27.85 -24.59 -5.81
C LEU A 26 27.01 -23.32 -5.64
N VAL A 27 26.17 -23.31 -4.62
CA VAL A 27 25.23 -22.22 -4.29
C VAL A 27 25.59 -21.55 -2.96
N TYR A 28 26.00 -22.35 -1.96
CA TYR A 28 26.21 -21.90 -0.59
C TYR A 28 27.69 -21.79 -0.23
N GLU A 29 28.03 -20.78 0.60
CA GLU A 29 29.40 -20.61 1.14
C GLU A 29 29.89 -21.90 1.82
N GLU A 30 29.04 -22.57 2.55
CA GLU A 30 29.38 -23.79 3.30
C GLU A 30 29.75 -24.97 2.39
N GLN A 31 29.26 -24.99 1.15
CA GLN A 31 29.62 -26.03 0.19
C GLN A 31 31.11 -25.93 -0.23
N ALA A 32 31.65 -24.71 -0.27
CA ALA A 32 33.09 -24.55 -0.55
C ALA A 32 33.95 -25.14 0.53
N LEU A 33 33.52 -25.09 1.80
CA LEU A 33 34.26 -25.75 2.90
C LEU A 33 34.28 -27.26 2.67
N PHE A 34 33.13 -27.85 2.29
CA PHE A 34 33.06 -29.28 1.98
C PHE A 34 33.88 -29.65 0.74
N VAL A 35 33.88 -28.81 -0.30
CA VAL A 35 34.73 -29.00 -1.48
C VAL A 35 36.21 -29.02 -1.07
N ALA A 36 36.64 -28.09 -0.22
CA ALA A 36 38.03 -28.07 0.25
C ALA A 36 38.37 -29.28 1.11
N GLN A 37 37.47 -29.71 1.98
CA GLN A 37 37.67 -30.93 2.78
C GLN A 37 37.75 -32.18 1.93
N ASP A 38 36.80 -32.34 0.99
CA ASP A 38 36.68 -33.58 0.22
C ASP A 38 37.69 -33.67 -0.91
N CYS A 39 38.11 -32.54 -1.49
CA CYS A 39 39.04 -32.51 -2.59
C CYS A 39 40.51 -32.36 -2.14
N ALA A 40 40.75 -31.49 -1.14
CA ALA A 40 42.14 -31.16 -0.71
C ALA A 40 42.52 -31.74 0.66
N GLY A 41 41.56 -32.41 1.37
CA GLY A 41 41.80 -32.95 2.70
C GLY A 41 41.98 -31.88 3.79
N TRP A 42 41.53 -30.66 3.55
CA TRP A 42 41.66 -29.56 4.49
C TRP A 42 40.80 -29.74 5.74
N ASP A 43 41.34 -29.35 6.88
CA ASP A 43 40.50 -29.22 8.08
C ASP A 43 39.57 -28.03 8.00
N LEU A 44 38.64 -27.91 8.97
CA LEU A 44 37.65 -26.85 8.97
C LEU A 44 38.26 -25.44 9.08
N ASN A 45 39.41 -25.30 9.77
CA ASN A 45 40.08 -24.01 9.93
C ASN A 45 40.74 -23.56 8.62
N GLN A 46 41.40 -24.51 7.94
CA GLN A 46 41.98 -24.28 6.63
C GLN A 46 40.89 -23.96 5.58
N ALA A 47 39.80 -24.71 5.58
CA ALA A 47 38.67 -24.49 4.68
C ALA A 47 37.97 -23.13 4.95
N ASP A 48 37.82 -22.69 6.20
CA ASP A 48 37.24 -21.38 6.53
C ASP A 48 38.04 -20.19 5.97
N ALA A 49 39.37 -20.40 5.74
CA ALA A 49 40.18 -19.40 5.05
C ALA A 49 39.61 -19.05 3.64
N LEU A 50 39.00 -20.01 2.92
CA LEU A 50 38.38 -19.78 1.61
C LEU A 50 37.27 -18.73 1.69
N ARG A 51 36.49 -18.75 2.72
CA ARG A 51 35.41 -17.77 2.95
C ARG A 51 35.92 -16.35 3.17
N LYS A 52 37.11 -16.22 3.76
CA LYS A 52 37.80 -14.93 3.96
C LYS A 52 38.46 -14.45 2.66
N ILE A 53 39.09 -15.35 1.93
CA ILE A 53 39.77 -15.05 0.66
C ILE A 53 38.79 -14.54 -0.39
N SER A 54 37.61 -15.10 -0.46
CA SER A 54 36.57 -14.64 -1.37
C SER A 54 36.25 -13.14 -1.19
N LYS A 55 36.29 -12.63 0.05
CA LYS A 55 36.09 -11.21 0.39
C LYS A 55 37.32 -10.33 0.18
N LEU A 56 38.48 -10.94 0.00
CA LEU A 56 39.77 -10.25 -0.15
C LEU A 56 40.27 -10.17 -1.60
N LYS A 57 39.57 -10.75 -2.58
CA LYS A 57 39.98 -10.81 -3.99
C LYS A 57 40.42 -9.47 -4.58
N GLY A 58 39.84 -8.35 -4.11
CA GLY A 58 40.27 -7.01 -4.50
C GLY A 58 41.29 -6.32 -3.58
N LYS A 59 41.61 -6.92 -2.40
CA LYS A 59 42.46 -6.28 -1.37
C LYS A 59 43.81 -6.95 -1.23
N ASP A 60 43.90 -8.28 -1.41
CA ASP A 60 45.15 -9.02 -1.33
C ASP A 60 45.18 -10.14 -2.40
N PRO A 61 45.57 -9.81 -3.66
CA PRO A 61 45.67 -10.77 -4.73
C PRO A 61 46.73 -11.87 -4.47
N ASN A 62 47.79 -11.54 -3.73
CA ASN A 62 48.87 -12.50 -3.44
C ASN A 62 48.40 -13.60 -2.49
N LEU A 63 47.55 -13.30 -1.55
CA LEU A 63 46.96 -14.30 -0.67
C LEU A 63 46.06 -15.26 -1.45
N VAL A 64 45.28 -14.75 -2.39
CA VAL A 64 44.42 -15.57 -3.25
C VAL A 64 45.26 -16.55 -4.07
N LEU A 65 46.30 -16.07 -4.74
CA LEU A 65 47.21 -16.92 -5.53
C LEU A 65 47.93 -18.01 -4.72
N ARG A 66 48.39 -17.66 -3.51
CA ARG A 66 49.02 -18.65 -2.61
C ARG A 66 48.03 -19.72 -2.18
N THR A 67 46.80 -19.36 -1.89
CA THR A 67 45.79 -20.32 -1.46
C THR A 67 45.32 -21.19 -2.62
N GLU A 68 45.18 -20.64 -3.84
CA GLU A 68 44.96 -21.42 -5.05
C GLU A 68 46.04 -22.48 -5.25
N ALA A 69 47.29 -22.05 -5.18
CA ALA A 69 48.42 -22.95 -5.36
C ALA A 69 48.44 -24.07 -4.28
N SER A 70 48.16 -23.72 -3.01
CA SER A 70 48.06 -24.71 -1.94
C SER A 70 46.89 -25.67 -2.17
N PHE A 71 45.70 -25.16 -2.52
CA PHE A 71 44.53 -25.98 -2.79
C PHE A 71 44.78 -26.98 -3.92
N ILE A 72 45.37 -26.53 -5.04
CA ILE A 72 45.65 -27.39 -6.19
C ILE A 72 46.68 -28.48 -5.78
N LYS A 73 47.75 -28.09 -5.09
CA LYS A 73 48.76 -29.03 -4.61
C LYS A 73 48.18 -30.10 -3.69
N ASP A 74 47.30 -29.67 -2.76
CA ASP A 74 46.72 -30.57 -1.78
C ASP A 74 45.63 -31.47 -2.41
N CYS A 75 44.87 -31.00 -3.42
CA CYS A 75 43.99 -31.85 -4.24
C CYS A 75 44.75 -32.95 -4.99
N MET A 76 45.90 -32.62 -5.55
CA MET A 76 46.74 -33.60 -6.24
C MET A 76 47.30 -34.66 -5.26
N ALA A 77 47.64 -34.25 -4.05
CA ALA A 77 48.20 -35.14 -3.03
C ALA A 77 47.16 -36.02 -2.33
N TYR A 78 45.96 -35.44 -2.02
CA TYR A 78 44.94 -36.09 -1.21
C TYR A 78 43.94 -36.91 -2.05
N SER A 79 43.52 -36.38 -3.19
CA SER A 79 42.49 -37.00 -4.06
C SER A 79 43.05 -37.52 -5.37
N GLU A 80 44.36 -37.55 -5.53
CA GLU A 80 45.06 -38.02 -6.73
C GLU A 80 44.58 -37.34 -8.04
N MET A 81 44.13 -36.09 -7.93
CA MET A 81 43.64 -35.31 -9.07
C MET A 81 44.79 -34.87 -9.98
N THR A 82 44.49 -34.72 -11.28
CA THR A 82 45.41 -34.00 -12.16
C THR A 82 45.40 -32.51 -11.85
N TYR A 83 46.48 -31.81 -12.21
CA TYR A 83 46.57 -30.34 -12.07
C TYR A 83 45.43 -29.63 -12.76
N GLU A 84 45.06 -30.09 -13.96
CA GLU A 84 43.98 -29.55 -14.77
C GLU A 84 42.61 -29.66 -14.05
N THR A 85 42.34 -30.84 -13.48
CA THR A 85 41.09 -31.06 -12.72
C THR A 85 41.04 -30.21 -11.47
N ALA A 86 42.09 -30.14 -10.68
CA ALA A 86 42.15 -29.33 -9.47
C ALA A 86 42.05 -27.83 -9.78
N SER A 87 42.72 -27.37 -10.85
CA SER A 87 42.63 -25.98 -11.32
C SER A 87 41.21 -25.65 -11.82
N LEU A 88 40.55 -26.58 -12.54
CA LEU A 88 39.16 -26.43 -12.97
C LEU A 88 38.23 -26.30 -11.78
N ILE A 89 38.40 -27.13 -10.74
CA ILE A 89 37.57 -27.06 -9.53
C ILE A 89 37.75 -25.71 -8.83
N TRP A 90 38.98 -25.21 -8.70
CA TRP A 90 39.23 -23.88 -8.14
C TRP A 90 38.46 -22.79 -8.92
N LYS A 91 38.69 -22.70 -10.21
CA LYS A 91 38.11 -21.67 -11.10
C LYS A 91 36.58 -21.72 -11.18
N LYS A 92 36.00 -22.92 -11.18
CA LYS A 92 34.59 -23.15 -11.36
C LYS A 92 33.79 -23.00 -10.06
N TYR A 93 34.31 -23.43 -8.94
CA TYR A 93 33.58 -23.52 -7.66
C TYR A 93 34.12 -22.56 -6.59
N ILE A 94 35.44 -22.36 -6.46
CA ILE A 94 36.01 -21.57 -5.36
C ILE A 94 36.17 -20.10 -5.75
N GLU A 95 36.74 -19.82 -6.90
CA GLU A 95 36.97 -18.43 -7.34
C GLU A 95 35.71 -17.56 -7.46
N PRO A 96 34.58 -18.06 -7.97
CA PRO A 96 33.34 -17.27 -8.07
C PRO A 96 32.71 -16.94 -6.72
N LEU A 97 33.03 -17.64 -5.64
CA LEU A 97 32.46 -17.39 -4.31
C LEU A 97 32.69 -15.96 -3.82
N GLY A 98 33.74 -15.28 -4.29
CA GLY A 98 34.05 -13.89 -3.93
C GLY A 98 32.99 -12.87 -4.24
N GLY A 99 32.03 -13.20 -5.08
CA GLY A 99 30.97 -12.29 -5.50
C GLY A 99 29.54 -12.73 -5.18
N TYR A 100 29.26 -14.04 -5.10
CA TYR A 100 27.88 -14.52 -5.17
C TYR A 100 27.52 -15.71 -4.28
N ALA A 101 28.36 -16.08 -3.32
CA ALA A 101 28.02 -17.17 -2.42
C ALA A 101 27.01 -16.75 -1.36
N PHE A 102 26.00 -17.58 -1.15
CA PHE A 102 24.91 -17.31 -0.23
C PHE A 102 25.05 -18.13 1.05
N ASN A 103 24.81 -17.50 2.21
CA ASN A 103 24.86 -18.22 3.47
C ASN A 103 23.66 -19.16 3.59
N LYS A 104 23.91 -20.45 3.81
CA LYS A 104 22.86 -21.48 3.84
C LYS A 104 21.92 -21.31 5.04
N SER A 105 22.45 -20.97 6.22
CA SER A 105 21.61 -20.77 7.42
C SER A 105 20.65 -19.61 7.25
N HIS A 106 21.12 -18.51 6.62
CA HIS A 106 20.27 -17.38 6.25
C HIS A 106 19.18 -17.82 5.27
N SER A 107 19.53 -18.56 4.22
CA SER A 107 18.56 -19.09 3.24
C SER A 107 17.48 -19.96 3.88
N ILE A 108 17.89 -20.87 4.79
CA ILE A 108 16.96 -21.75 5.51
C ILE A 108 16.00 -20.92 6.37
N SER A 109 16.51 -19.97 7.14
CA SER A 109 15.70 -19.11 8.01
C SER A 109 14.65 -18.33 7.21
N TYR A 110 15.04 -17.71 6.10
CA TYR A 110 14.08 -17.02 5.22
C TYR A 110 13.11 -17.96 4.51
N SER A 111 13.54 -19.19 4.19
CA SER A 111 12.65 -20.19 3.59
C SER A 111 11.52 -20.60 4.55
N HIS A 112 11.79 -20.69 5.85
CA HIS A 112 10.75 -20.90 6.85
C HIS A 112 9.73 -19.75 6.88
N ILE A 113 10.21 -18.49 6.89
CA ILE A 113 9.31 -17.32 6.83
C ILE A 113 8.49 -17.32 5.55
N SER A 114 9.12 -17.59 4.39
CA SER A 114 8.42 -17.69 3.11
C SER A 114 7.37 -18.79 3.10
N PHE A 115 7.67 -19.94 3.71
CA PHE A 115 6.70 -21.02 3.86
C PHE A 115 5.52 -20.61 4.75
N TYR A 116 5.80 -19.98 5.91
CA TYR A 116 4.75 -19.52 6.82
C TYR A 116 3.84 -18.49 6.17
N THR A 117 4.40 -17.52 5.46
CA THR A 117 3.59 -16.51 4.76
C THR A 117 2.74 -17.13 3.66
N ALA A 118 3.27 -18.07 2.88
CA ALA A 118 2.52 -18.79 1.86
C ALA A 118 1.39 -19.65 2.48
N TRP A 119 1.70 -20.33 3.58
CA TRP A 119 0.73 -21.16 4.31
C TRP A 119 -0.40 -20.32 4.91
N LEU A 120 -0.07 -19.21 5.59
CA LEU A 120 -1.04 -18.27 6.13
C LEU A 120 -1.92 -17.67 5.04
N ARG A 121 -1.34 -17.28 3.91
CA ARG A 121 -2.09 -16.77 2.76
C ARG A 121 -3.07 -17.82 2.20
N CYS A 122 -2.72 -19.10 2.24
CA CYS A 122 -3.57 -20.18 1.76
C CYS A 122 -4.74 -20.47 2.73
N HIS A 123 -4.44 -20.62 4.02
CA HIS A 123 -5.38 -21.12 5.00
C HIS A 123 -6.15 -20.01 5.74
N TYR A 124 -5.56 -18.81 5.87
CA TYR A 124 -6.09 -17.66 6.61
C TYR A 124 -6.03 -16.39 5.75
N LYS A 125 -6.52 -16.49 4.51
CA LYS A 125 -6.39 -15.45 3.49
C LYS A 125 -6.90 -14.07 3.95
N THR A 126 -8.02 -14.03 4.68
CA THR A 126 -8.64 -12.77 5.15
C THR A 126 -7.77 -12.11 6.21
N GLN A 127 -7.30 -12.88 7.19
CA GLN A 127 -6.43 -12.41 8.27
C GLN A 127 -5.06 -11.97 7.71
N PHE A 128 -4.53 -12.74 6.76
CA PHE A 128 -3.27 -12.43 6.11
C PHE A 128 -3.34 -11.11 5.33
N MET A 129 -4.39 -10.90 4.54
CA MET A 129 -4.59 -9.66 3.79
C MET A 129 -4.87 -8.47 4.72
N CYS A 130 -5.60 -8.66 5.80
CA CYS A 130 -5.81 -7.65 6.83
C CYS A 130 -4.48 -7.21 7.48
N ALA A 131 -3.60 -8.16 7.81
CA ALA A 131 -2.28 -7.88 8.35
C ALA A 131 -1.39 -7.13 7.36
N LEU A 132 -1.42 -7.49 6.06
CA LEU A 132 -0.69 -6.77 5.02
C LEU A 132 -1.18 -5.32 4.86
N LEU A 133 -2.49 -5.10 4.87
CA LEU A 133 -3.07 -3.75 4.81
C LEU A 133 -2.64 -2.89 6.00
N ASN A 134 -2.50 -3.48 7.18
CA ASN A 134 -2.04 -2.79 8.39
C ASN A 134 -0.52 -2.59 8.45
N SER A 135 0.26 -3.29 7.64
CA SER A 135 1.72 -3.13 7.59
C SER A 135 2.19 -1.97 6.70
N GLU A 136 1.29 -1.38 5.93
CA GLU A 136 1.58 -0.31 4.99
C GLU A 136 0.83 0.98 5.38
N ASP A 137 1.36 2.12 4.92
CA ASP A 137 0.56 3.35 4.94
C ASP A 137 -0.67 3.17 4.03
N ALA A 138 -1.84 3.44 4.57
CA ALA A 138 -3.13 3.17 3.92
C ALA A 138 -3.28 3.83 2.53
N ASN A 139 -2.55 4.92 2.28
CA ASN A 139 -2.55 5.64 1.01
C ASN A 139 -1.34 5.30 0.12
N SER A 140 -0.51 4.32 0.49
CA SER A 140 0.63 3.88 -0.30
C SER A 140 0.19 3.11 -1.55
N ASP A 141 1.04 3.09 -2.57
CA ASP A 141 0.82 2.27 -3.77
C ASP A 141 0.66 0.79 -3.42
N LYS A 142 1.43 0.30 -2.45
CA LYS A 142 1.34 -1.08 -1.97
C LYS A 142 0.01 -1.39 -1.31
N ALA A 143 -0.53 -0.49 -0.51
CA ALA A 143 -1.86 -0.67 0.08
C ALA A 143 -2.93 -0.79 -1.01
N GLN A 144 -2.81 0.00 -2.11
CA GLN A 144 -3.71 -0.11 -3.25
C GLN A 144 -3.55 -1.45 -3.99
N GLU A 145 -2.33 -1.97 -4.13
CA GLU A 145 -2.07 -3.30 -4.68
C GLU A 145 -2.72 -4.40 -3.81
N TYR A 146 -2.60 -4.32 -2.49
CA TYR A 146 -3.22 -5.28 -1.58
C TYR A 146 -4.76 -5.21 -1.62
N LEU A 147 -5.34 -4.02 -1.76
CA LEU A 147 -6.78 -3.86 -1.95
C LEU A 147 -7.26 -4.49 -3.27
N ALA A 148 -6.49 -4.32 -4.34
CA ALA A 148 -6.76 -4.99 -5.62
C ALA A 148 -6.65 -6.52 -5.50
N GLU A 149 -5.67 -7.01 -4.75
CA GLU A 149 -5.52 -8.44 -4.48
C GLU A 149 -6.68 -8.99 -3.64
N CYS A 150 -7.16 -8.25 -2.62
CA CYS A 150 -8.37 -8.60 -1.88
C CYS A 150 -9.56 -8.82 -2.82
N LYS A 151 -9.76 -7.93 -3.81
CA LYS A 151 -10.82 -8.07 -4.81
C LYS A 151 -10.67 -9.35 -5.64
N LYS A 152 -9.44 -9.68 -6.12
CA LYS A 152 -9.15 -10.93 -6.84
C LYS A 152 -9.41 -12.17 -5.98
N MET A 153 -9.08 -12.11 -4.69
CA MET A 153 -9.32 -13.19 -3.73
C MET A 153 -10.77 -13.27 -3.24
N LYS A 154 -11.67 -12.40 -3.75
CA LYS A 154 -13.08 -12.27 -3.32
C LYS A 154 -13.22 -11.93 -1.83
N ILE A 155 -12.28 -11.20 -1.27
CA ILE A 155 -12.36 -10.64 0.08
C ILE A 155 -13.00 -9.25 -0.04
N LYS A 156 -14.14 -9.08 0.61
CA LYS A 156 -14.83 -7.79 0.69
C LYS A 156 -14.09 -6.87 1.65
N VAL A 157 -13.77 -5.66 1.22
CA VAL A 157 -13.25 -4.61 2.10
C VAL A 157 -14.33 -3.54 2.24
N SER A 158 -15.00 -3.55 3.39
CA SER A 158 -16.12 -2.66 3.69
C SER A 158 -15.65 -1.24 3.93
N PRO A 159 -16.46 -0.22 3.59
CA PRO A 159 -16.19 1.19 3.89
C PRO A 159 -15.93 1.42 5.38
N PRO A 160 -15.25 2.53 5.76
CA PRO A 160 -15.16 2.92 7.15
C PRO A 160 -16.53 3.27 7.71
N HIS A 161 -16.75 3.01 9.01
CA HIS A 161 -18.02 3.26 9.69
C HIS A 161 -17.74 3.81 11.08
N ILE A 162 -18.33 4.95 11.44
CA ILE A 162 -18.00 5.68 12.66
C ILE A 162 -18.18 4.86 13.94
N ASN A 163 -19.15 3.95 13.97
CA ASN A 163 -19.45 3.12 15.15
C ASN A 163 -18.84 1.72 15.13
N ASN A 164 -18.40 1.23 13.94
CA ASN A 164 -17.96 -0.17 13.79
C ASN A 164 -16.49 -0.30 13.41
N SER A 165 -15.89 0.76 12.90
CA SER A 165 -14.46 0.74 12.56
C SER A 165 -13.59 0.94 13.79
N SER A 166 -12.56 0.14 13.89
CA SER A 166 -11.43 0.37 14.80
C SER A 166 -10.45 1.38 14.21
N GLY A 167 -9.32 1.61 14.90
CA GLY A 167 -8.25 2.45 14.37
C GLY A 167 -7.62 1.89 13.10
N GLN A 168 -7.41 0.60 13.03
CA GLN A 168 -6.79 -0.12 11.91
C GLN A 168 -7.81 -1.00 11.17
N TYR A 169 -7.40 -1.58 10.03
CA TYR A 169 -8.20 -2.61 9.38
C TYR A 169 -8.47 -3.77 10.32
N GLY A 170 -9.69 -4.28 10.31
CA GLY A 170 -10.10 -5.39 11.17
C GLY A 170 -10.85 -6.47 10.38
N VAL A 171 -10.71 -7.72 10.79
CA VAL A 171 -11.50 -8.83 10.22
C VAL A 171 -12.86 -8.84 10.88
N LEU A 172 -13.93 -8.64 10.12
CA LEU A 172 -15.31 -8.75 10.60
C LEU A 172 -15.76 -10.20 10.66
N LYS A 173 -15.48 -10.94 9.58
CA LYS A 173 -15.72 -12.38 9.43
C LYS A 173 -14.83 -12.91 8.31
N ASP A 174 -14.79 -14.22 8.11
CA ASP A 174 -14.06 -14.77 6.98
C ASP A 174 -14.59 -14.22 5.65
N GLY A 175 -13.68 -13.75 4.81
CA GLY A 175 -13.98 -13.07 3.55
C GLY A 175 -14.39 -11.60 3.67
N GLU A 176 -14.37 -10.99 4.87
CA GLU A 176 -14.72 -9.57 5.04
C GLU A 176 -13.79 -8.82 6.00
N ILE A 177 -13.21 -7.72 5.51
CA ILE A 177 -12.33 -6.79 6.26
C ILE A 177 -13.02 -5.44 6.37
N SER A 178 -13.05 -4.83 7.58
CA SER A 178 -13.47 -3.44 7.77
C SER A 178 -12.32 -2.49 7.54
N THR A 179 -12.58 -1.38 6.88
CA THR A 179 -11.60 -0.28 6.75
C THR A 179 -11.49 0.45 8.09
N GLY A 180 -10.26 0.58 8.61
CA GLY A 180 -9.98 1.33 9.84
C GLY A 180 -10.05 2.85 9.64
N LEU A 181 -10.25 3.61 10.73
CA LEU A 181 -10.30 5.06 10.67
C LEU A 181 -8.94 5.69 10.28
N SER A 182 -7.82 4.99 10.53
CA SER A 182 -6.47 5.42 10.11
C SER A 182 -6.27 5.43 8.58
N ALA A 183 -7.11 4.70 7.84
CA ALA A 183 -7.10 4.73 6.39
C ALA A 183 -7.62 6.04 5.80
N ILE A 184 -8.28 6.88 6.62
CA ILE A 184 -8.87 8.13 6.18
C ILE A 184 -7.84 9.25 6.33
N LYS A 185 -7.36 9.80 5.20
CA LYS A 185 -6.45 10.95 5.20
C LYS A 185 -7.04 12.14 5.95
N GLY A 186 -6.26 12.69 6.87
CA GLY A 186 -6.70 13.82 7.70
C GLY A 186 -7.31 13.41 9.04
N VAL A 187 -7.45 12.12 9.34
CA VAL A 187 -7.88 11.60 10.64
C VAL A 187 -6.68 11.04 11.39
N GLY A 188 -6.09 11.84 12.28
CA GLY A 188 -4.90 11.48 13.03
C GLY A 188 -5.20 10.64 14.28
N GLU A 189 -4.17 10.00 14.85
CA GLU A 189 -4.26 9.07 15.99
C GLU A 189 -5.06 9.61 17.18
N LYS A 190 -4.84 10.89 17.56
CA LYS A 190 -5.58 11.51 18.68
C LYS A 190 -7.08 11.59 18.41
N ALA A 191 -7.46 11.88 17.16
CA ALA A 191 -8.86 11.92 16.77
C ALA A 191 -9.47 10.52 16.76
N ILE A 192 -8.73 9.53 16.23
CA ILE A 192 -9.14 8.11 16.21
C ILE A 192 -9.39 7.62 17.63
N TYR A 193 -8.43 7.86 18.54
CA TYR A 193 -8.57 7.47 19.95
C TYR A 193 -9.79 8.11 20.61
N SER A 194 -10.00 9.43 20.41
CA SER A 194 -11.16 10.15 20.93
C SER A 194 -12.46 9.57 20.41
N ILE A 195 -12.55 9.31 19.09
CA ILE A 195 -13.76 8.77 18.45
C ILE A 195 -14.08 7.37 18.98
N ILE A 196 -13.09 6.47 19.03
CA ILE A 196 -13.31 5.07 19.45
C ILE A 196 -13.75 5.00 20.92
N ASN A 197 -13.15 5.79 21.78
CA ASN A 197 -13.51 5.79 23.21
C ASN A 197 -14.94 6.32 23.47
N MET A 198 -15.50 7.07 22.53
CA MET A 198 -16.83 7.65 22.66
C MET A 198 -17.91 6.93 21.83
N GLN A 199 -17.55 5.87 21.11
CA GLN A 199 -18.50 5.02 20.38
C GLN A 199 -19.45 4.30 21.37
N PRO A 200 -20.68 3.98 20.99
CA PRO A 200 -21.34 4.35 19.75
C PRO A 200 -21.93 5.76 19.78
N TYR A 201 -22.19 6.32 18.59
CA TYR A 201 -22.92 7.58 18.37
C TYR A 201 -24.23 7.29 17.67
N ASN A 202 -25.33 7.87 18.16
CA ASN A 202 -26.66 7.71 17.58
C ASN A 202 -26.97 8.81 16.55
N ASP A 203 -26.31 9.97 16.67
CA ASP A 203 -26.56 11.14 15.84
C ASP A 203 -25.25 11.89 15.54
N PHE A 204 -25.26 12.64 14.44
CA PHE A 204 -24.13 13.48 14.03
C PHE A 204 -23.78 14.56 15.07
N ALA A 205 -24.79 15.15 15.73
CA ALA A 205 -24.55 16.14 16.76
C ALA A 205 -23.91 15.55 18.04
N GLU A 206 -24.22 14.29 18.37
CA GLU A 206 -23.51 13.54 19.42
C GLU A 206 -22.00 13.44 19.09
N LEU A 207 -21.64 13.01 17.89
CA LEU A 207 -20.24 12.96 17.47
C LEU A 207 -19.55 14.31 17.66
N LEU A 208 -20.20 15.41 17.29
CA LEU A 208 -19.65 16.76 17.35
C LEU A 208 -19.52 17.32 18.77
N THR A 209 -20.33 16.86 19.71
CA THR A 209 -20.37 17.39 21.08
C THR A 209 -19.61 16.56 22.08
N ARG A 210 -19.61 15.22 21.95
CA ARG A 210 -18.89 14.29 22.81
C ARG A 210 -17.38 14.37 22.58
N ASN A 211 -16.96 14.85 21.40
CA ASN A 211 -15.53 15.02 21.06
C ASN A 211 -15.11 16.50 21.16
N GLU A 212 -13.91 16.74 21.68
CA GLU A 212 -13.35 18.09 21.73
C GLU A 212 -13.08 18.62 20.32
N SER A 213 -13.42 19.90 20.09
CA SER A 213 -13.21 20.56 18.78
C SER A 213 -11.74 20.66 18.36
N LYS A 214 -10.82 20.65 19.35
CA LYS A 214 -9.36 20.68 19.07
C LYS A 214 -8.89 19.33 18.51
N THR A 215 -9.50 18.24 18.94
CA THR A 215 -9.15 16.87 18.56
C THR A 215 -9.93 16.42 17.33
N VAL A 216 -11.26 16.59 17.35
CA VAL A 216 -12.16 16.25 16.22
C VAL A 216 -12.68 17.55 15.60
N GLY A 217 -11.75 18.21 14.90
CA GLY A 217 -11.99 19.53 14.28
C GLY A 217 -12.53 19.43 12.85
N LYS A 218 -12.51 20.58 12.14
CA LYS A 218 -13.02 20.73 10.77
C LYS A 218 -12.48 19.64 9.81
N THR A 219 -11.17 19.52 9.72
CA THR A 219 -10.51 18.59 8.78
C THR A 219 -10.92 17.15 9.04
N VAL A 220 -10.96 16.74 10.32
CA VAL A 220 -11.35 15.38 10.70
C VAL A 220 -12.80 15.10 10.31
N ILE A 221 -13.73 16.00 10.64
CA ILE A 221 -15.17 15.84 10.30
C ILE A 221 -15.36 15.79 8.78
N GLN A 222 -14.76 16.71 8.04
CA GLN A 222 -14.86 16.73 6.59
C GLN A 222 -14.27 15.47 5.94
N SER A 223 -13.16 14.96 6.47
CA SER A 223 -12.57 13.71 5.99
C SER A 223 -13.43 12.49 6.29
N LEU A 224 -14.05 12.41 7.47
CA LEU A 224 -14.98 11.35 7.83
C LEU A 224 -16.25 11.36 6.93
N VAL A 225 -16.79 12.55 6.66
CA VAL A 225 -17.93 12.73 5.74
C VAL A 225 -17.54 12.28 4.33
N LYS A 226 -16.42 12.77 3.80
CA LYS A 226 -15.92 12.41 2.46
C LYS A 226 -15.69 10.91 2.31
N ALA A 227 -15.20 10.25 3.37
CA ALA A 227 -14.98 8.82 3.38
C ALA A 227 -16.26 7.98 3.45
N GLY A 228 -17.42 8.59 3.71
CA GLY A 228 -18.67 7.88 3.96
C GLY A 228 -18.77 7.23 5.34
N ALA A 229 -17.85 7.55 6.24
CA ALA A 229 -17.83 6.97 7.59
C ALA A 229 -19.05 7.36 8.44
N LEU A 230 -19.76 8.43 8.05
CA LEU A 230 -20.91 8.99 8.74
C LEU A 230 -22.24 8.69 8.05
N ASP A 231 -22.26 7.85 7.00
CA ASP A 231 -23.47 7.52 6.22
C ASP A 231 -24.53 6.76 7.04
N CYS A 232 -24.17 6.33 8.24
CA CYS A 232 -25.13 5.72 9.18
C CYS A 232 -26.06 6.74 9.86
N PHE A 233 -25.73 8.03 9.78
CA PHE A 233 -26.61 9.07 10.28
C PHE A 233 -27.64 9.45 9.20
N ASP A 234 -28.85 9.78 9.60
CA ASP A 234 -29.93 10.13 8.68
C ASP A 234 -29.76 11.57 8.14
N ARG A 235 -28.65 11.78 7.40
CA ARG A 235 -28.27 13.07 6.81
C ARG A 235 -27.41 12.89 5.58
N THR A 236 -27.51 13.83 4.64
CA THR A 236 -26.68 13.85 3.45
C THR A 236 -25.23 14.22 3.77
N ARG A 237 -24.28 13.69 3.00
CA ARG A 237 -22.86 14.06 3.15
C ARG A 237 -22.65 15.56 2.96
N LYS A 238 -23.35 16.17 2.00
CA LYS A 238 -23.29 17.59 1.72
C LYS A 238 -23.70 18.42 2.94
N ASP A 239 -24.83 18.07 3.56
CA ASP A 239 -25.31 18.77 4.76
C ASP A 239 -24.30 18.64 5.92
N MET A 240 -23.85 17.42 6.22
CA MET A 240 -22.86 17.21 7.29
C MET A 240 -21.55 17.94 7.03
N HIS A 241 -21.08 17.98 5.77
CA HIS A 241 -19.85 18.65 5.40
C HIS A 241 -19.91 20.16 5.55
N ASP A 242 -21.00 20.78 5.05
CA ASP A 242 -21.11 22.24 4.97
C ASP A 242 -21.61 22.86 6.28
N ASN A 243 -22.46 22.15 7.01
CA ASN A 243 -23.17 22.66 8.18
C ASN A 243 -22.69 22.13 9.54
N TYR A 244 -21.60 21.35 9.62
CA TYR A 244 -21.13 20.75 10.88
C TYR A 244 -20.95 21.78 12.02
N GLN A 245 -20.59 23.04 11.72
CA GLN A 245 -20.46 24.10 12.73
C GLN A 245 -21.83 24.54 13.28
N LYS A 246 -22.87 24.61 12.43
CA LYS A 246 -24.23 24.90 12.84
C LYS A 246 -24.75 23.84 13.81
N TYR A 247 -24.52 22.55 13.47
CA TYR A 247 -24.86 21.42 14.34
C TYR A 247 -24.17 21.53 15.69
N ARG A 248 -22.85 21.70 15.70
CA ARG A 248 -22.04 21.82 16.92
C ARG A 248 -22.48 22.99 17.78
N SER A 249 -22.76 24.15 17.19
CA SER A 249 -23.16 25.34 17.92
C SER A 249 -24.54 25.20 18.54
N LYS A 250 -25.53 24.67 17.79
CA LYS A 250 -26.89 24.41 18.29
C LYS A 250 -26.86 23.40 19.44
N ALA A 251 -26.18 22.28 19.27
CA ALA A 251 -26.09 21.24 20.29
C ALA A 251 -25.41 21.73 21.55
N ARG A 252 -24.26 22.40 21.47
CA ARG A 252 -23.59 23.01 22.63
C ARG A 252 -24.46 24.10 23.30
N GLY A 253 -25.18 24.87 22.52
CA GLY A 253 -26.11 25.86 23.03
C GLY A 253 -27.25 25.24 23.83
N ALA A 254 -27.79 24.12 23.38
CA ALA A 254 -28.86 23.40 24.07
C ALA A 254 -28.33 22.78 25.37
N ILE A 255 -27.19 22.07 25.32
CA ILE A 255 -26.56 21.47 26.50
C ILE A 255 -26.27 22.55 27.55
N ARG A 256 -25.69 23.70 27.14
CA ARG A 256 -25.42 24.80 28.03
C ARG A 256 -26.71 25.34 28.68
N LYS A 257 -27.78 25.54 27.94
CA LYS A 257 -29.09 26.01 28.48
C LYS A 257 -29.65 25.01 29.50
N SER A 258 -29.57 23.72 29.23
CA SER A 258 -30.01 22.68 30.15
C SER A 258 -29.16 22.66 31.43
N THR A 259 -27.81 22.74 31.30
CA THR A 259 -26.89 22.87 32.43
C THR A 259 -27.20 24.13 33.28
N GLU A 260 -27.47 25.27 32.62
CA GLU A 260 -27.87 26.54 33.33
C GLU A 260 -29.19 26.37 34.06
N ALA A 261 -30.16 25.64 33.50
CA ALA A 261 -31.45 25.36 34.15
C ALA A 261 -31.24 24.50 35.40
N ILE A 262 -30.44 23.42 35.30
CA ILE A 262 -30.10 22.53 36.43
C ILE A 262 -29.39 23.33 37.54
N ALA A 263 -28.37 24.14 37.18
CA ALA A 263 -27.66 24.99 38.11
C ALA A 263 -28.56 26.00 38.80
N THR A 264 -29.59 26.52 38.11
CA THR A 264 -30.57 27.46 38.67
C THR A 264 -31.53 26.74 39.67
N ILE A 265 -31.90 25.50 39.43
CA ILE A 265 -32.68 24.69 40.34
C ILE A 265 -31.93 24.47 41.66
N HIS A 266 -30.63 24.13 41.55
CA HIS A 266 -29.76 23.90 42.75
C HIS A 266 -29.37 25.20 43.46
N ASN A 267 -29.28 26.31 42.76
CA ASN A 267 -29.01 27.62 43.34
C ASN A 267 -29.92 28.71 42.71
N PRO A 268 -31.04 29.04 43.33
CA PRO A 268 -31.99 30.06 42.81
C PRO A 268 -31.36 31.43 42.60
N ALA A 269 -30.25 31.74 43.26
CA ALA A 269 -29.47 32.98 43.06
C ALA A 269 -28.53 32.93 41.84
N PHE A 270 -28.42 31.79 41.10
CA PHE A 270 -27.50 31.55 39.99
C PHE A 270 -27.35 32.78 39.05
N LYS A 271 -28.46 33.38 38.64
CA LYS A 271 -28.45 34.55 37.73
C LYS A 271 -27.71 35.76 38.30
N LYS A 272 -27.66 35.87 39.61
CA LYS A 272 -27.02 37.01 40.32
C LYS A 272 -25.53 36.77 40.71
N LEU A 273 -25.03 35.52 40.56
CA LEU A 273 -23.69 35.14 40.89
C LEU A 273 -22.64 35.85 39.99
N ALA A 274 -21.45 35.98 40.49
CA ALA A 274 -20.28 36.40 39.71
C ALA A 274 -19.96 35.41 38.60
N LYS A 275 -19.22 35.82 37.56
CA LYS A 275 -18.91 34.96 36.39
C LYS A 275 -18.18 33.67 36.77
N ASP A 276 -17.25 33.76 37.70
CA ASP A 276 -16.42 32.64 38.14
C ASP A 276 -17.25 31.63 38.96
N GLU A 277 -18.11 32.12 39.87
CA GLU A 277 -19.04 31.29 40.62
C GLU A 277 -20.05 30.59 39.74
N LYS A 278 -20.58 31.28 38.71
CA LYS A 278 -21.44 30.63 37.67
C LYS A 278 -20.70 29.51 36.94
N THR A 279 -19.45 29.75 36.57
CA THR A 279 -18.65 28.77 35.86
C THR A 279 -18.38 27.55 36.71
N GLU A 280 -18.06 27.68 37.99
CA GLU A 280 -17.87 26.55 38.90
C GLU A 280 -19.16 25.77 39.14
N LEU A 281 -20.26 26.48 39.34
CA LEU A 281 -21.57 25.81 39.52
C LEU A 281 -22.01 25.05 38.25
N MET A 282 -21.77 25.60 37.07
CA MET A 282 -22.03 24.91 35.80
C MET A 282 -21.13 23.70 35.59
N LYS A 283 -19.88 23.75 36.04
CA LYS A 283 -19.01 22.57 36.02
C LYS A 283 -19.50 21.48 36.96
N ALA A 284 -19.95 21.86 38.18
CA ALA A 284 -20.47 20.92 39.16
C ALA A 284 -21.75 20.20 38.69
N HIS A 285 -22.53 20.86 37.84
CA HIS A 285 -23.78 20.31 37.25
C HIS A 285 -23.68 20.07 35.76
N ALA A 286 -22.48 19.85 35.24
CA ALA A 286 -22.25 19.51 33.83
C ALA A 286 -22.97 18.20 33.49
N ILE A 287 -23.73 18.24 32.40
CA ILE A 287 -24.43 17.06 31.88
C ILE A 287 -23.40 16.06 31.37
N ASP A 288 -23.48 14.83 31.88
CA ASP A 288 -22.62 13.75 31.41
C ASP A 288 -23.00 13.40 29.96
N VAL A 289 -22.03 13.52 29.06
CA VAL A 289 -22.20 13.21 27.62
C VAL A 289 -22.49 11.74 27.31
N SER A 290 -22.40 10.87 28.30
CA SER A 290 -22.79 9.44 28.19
C SER A 290 -24.21 9.16 28.68
N SER A 291 -24.87 10.13 29.33
CA SER A 291 -26.17 9.96 29.96
C SER A 291 -27.32 9.95 28.95
N ASP A 292 -28.44 9.38 29.36
CA ASP A 292 -29.69 9.45 28.57
C ASP A 292 -30.24 10.88 28.50
N GLU A 293 -30.06 11.67 29.57
CA GLU A 293 -30.44 13.11 29.58
C GLU A 293 -29.72 13.88 28.47
N PHE A 294 -28.41 13.59 28.24
CA PHE A 294 -27.69 14.19 27.13
C PHE A 294 -28.28 13.81 25.78
N ARG A 295 -28.64 12.54 25.59
CA ARG A 295 -29.25 12.04 24.35
C ARG A 295 -30.63 12.69 24.10
N ASP A 296 -31.43 12.81 25.15
CA ASP A 296 -32.75 13.45 25.06
C ASP A 296 -32.61 14.92 24.66
N ILE A 297 -31.63 15.66 25.21
CA ILE A 297 -31.36 17.04 24.82
C ILE A 297 -30.95 17.12 23.35
N ILE A 298 -30.09 16.26 22.87
CA ILE A 298 -29.64 16.26 21.47
C ILE A 298 -30.76 15.90 20.53
N SER A 299 -31.57 14.88 20.84
CA SER A 299 -32.69 14.43 20.01
C SER A 299 -33.83 15.45 19.90
N ALA A 300 -34.00 16.31 20.90
CA ALA A 300 -35.00 17.36 20.91
C ALA A 300 -34.62 18.58 20.04
N ILE A 301 -33.39 18.62 19.48
CA ILE A 301 -32.92 19.75 18.67
C ILE A 301 -33.41 19.61 17.23
N ASP A 302 -34.24 20.52 16.78
CA ASP A 302 -34.49 20.66 15.34
C ASP A 302 -33.30 21.33 14.65
N PHE A 303 -32.51 20.54 13.91
CA PHE A 303 -31.42 21.05 13.09
C PHE A 303 -31.87 21.56 11.72
N GLY A 304 -33.10 21.26 11.32
CA GLY A 304 -33.63 21.39 9.96
C GLY A 304 -33.05 20.30 9.05
N THR A 305 -33.73 20.00 7.97
CA THR A 305 -33.29 19.07 6.94
C THR A 305 -32.73 19.84 5.75
N LEU A 306 -31.58 19.42 5.24
CA LEU A 306 -31.08 19.78 3.92
C LEU A 306 -31.00 18.47 3.14
N ASP A 307 -31.97 18.26 2.23
CA ASP A 307 -32.10 17.03 1.45
C ASP A 307 -31.16 17.02 0.23
N GLU A 308 -30.41 18.13 0.01
CA GLU A 308 -29.48 18.24 -1.10
C GLU A 308 -28.24 17.42 -0.83
N GLU A 309 -27.95 16.47 -1.72
CA GLU A 309 -26.73 15.64 -1.66
C GLU A 309 -25.77 16.01 -2.79
N TRP A 310 -24.50 15.73 -2.62
CA TRP A 310 -23.52 15.75 -3.70
C TRP A 310 -23.94 14.83 -4.84
N ASP A 311 -23.60 15.20 -6.07
CA ASP A 311 -23.81 14.28 -7.17
C ASP A 311 -22.93 13.02 -7.02
N ARG A 312 -23.30 11.95 -7.72
CA ARG A 312 -22.64 10.66 -7.62
C ARG A 312 -21.13 10.74 -7.92
N LYS A 313 -20.75 11.59 -8.86
CA LYS A 313 -19.33 11.81 -9.23
C LYS A 313 -18.58 12.48 -8.08
N GLU A 314 -19.17 13.51 -7.48
CA GLU A 314 -18.57 14.25 -6.37
C GLU A 314 -18.38 13.34 -5.14
N ILE A 315 -19.34 12.48 -4.82
CA ILE A 315 -19.23 11.47 -3.78
C ILE A 315 -18.02 10.57 -4.04
N LEU A 316 -17.91 9.96 -5.23
CA LEU A 316 -16.82 9.03 -5.55
C LEU A 316 -15.44 9.70 -5.60
N LEU A 317 -15.37 10.95 -6.05
CA LEU A 317 -14.14 11.73 -6.03
C LEU A 317 -13.72 12.12 -4.62
N SER A 318 -14.68 12.49 -3.75
CA SER A 318 -14.45 12.80 -2.34
C SER A 318 -13.90 11.58 -1.58
N GLU A 319 -14.45 10.39 -1.82
CA GLU A 319 -13.92 9.15 -1.28
C GLU A 319 -12.47 8.91 -1.72
N ARG A 320 -12.16 9.08 -3.01
CA ARG A 320 -10.78 8.93 -3.53
C ARG A 320 -9.81 9.92 -2.92
N GLU A 321 -10.22 11.16 -2.68
CA GLU A 321 -9.38 12.19 -2.04
C GLU A 321 -8.86 11.73 -0.68
N VAL A 322 -9.71 11.08 0.11
CA VAL A 322 -9.39 10.73 1.50
C VAL A 322 -9.03 9.26 1.74
N LEU A 323 -9.44 8.33 0.84
CA LEU A 323 -9.18 6.89 0.95
C LEU A 323 -8.26 6.35 -0.16
N GLY A 324 -7.87 7.18 -1.15
CA GLY A 324 -7.15 6.75 -2.34
C GLY A 324 -7.98 5.91 -3.32
N ARG A 325 -9.24 5.60 -2.99
CA ARG A 325 -10.16 4.79 -3.81
C ARG A 325 -11.61 5.20 -3.56
N SER A 326 -12.49 4.92 -4.53
CA SER A 326 -13.93 4.97 -4.31
C SER A 326 -14.39 3.67 -3.65
N VAL A 327 -15.27 3.78 -2.65
CA VAL A 327 -15.77 2.64 -1.85
C VAL A 327 -17.27 2.40 -2.06
N SER A 328 -18.03 3.42 -2.40
CA SER A 328 -19.49 3.32 -2.60
C SER A 328 -19.90 3.01 -4.04
N GLY A 329 -18.96 2.94 -5.00
CA GLY A 329 -19.22 2.62 -6.39
C GLY A 329 -18.01 2.84 -7.30
N SER A 330 -18.26 2.79 -8.61
CA SER A 330 -17.22 2.94 -9.64
C SER A 330 -17.41 4.24 -10.43
N LEU A 331 -16.31 4.97 -10.65
CA LEU A 331 -16.33 6.12 -11.57
C LEU A 331 -16.66 5.69 -13.01
N HIS A 332 -16.38 4.43 -13.40
CA HIS A 332 -16.76 3.92 -14.71
C HIS A 332 -18.29 3.87 -14.91
N GLU A 333 -19.06 3.63 -13.84
CA GLU A 333 -20.52 3.71 -13.90
C GLU A 333 -21.01 5.13 -14.16
N VAL A 334 -20.38 6.11 -13.50
CA VAL A 334 -20.70 7.54 -13.68
C VAL A 334 -20.36 8.01 -15.09
N PHE A 335 -19.26 7.52 -15.65
CA PHE A 335 -18.80 7.89 -16.97
C PHE A 335 -19.18 6.89 -18.07
N LYS A 336 -20.18 6.03 -17.82
CA LYS A 336 -20.58 4.98 -18.77
C LYS A 336 -20.84 5.51 -20.18
N SER A 337 -21.45 6.68 -20.30
CA SER A 337 -21.70 7.34 -21.62
C SER A 337 -20.43 7.83 -22.31
N PHE A 338 -19.35 8.03 -21.58
CA PHE A 338 -18.04 8.40 -22.15
C PHE A 338 -17.31 7.19 -22.71
N PHE A 339 -17.45 6.02 -22.08
CA PHE A 339 -16.84 4.77 -22.52
C PHE A 339 -17.75 4.10 -23.54
N THR A 340 -17.35 4.13 -24.79
CA THR A 340 -18.18 3.61 -25.89
C THR A 340 -17.96 2.13 -26.18
N GLY A 341 -16.86 1.57 -25.68
CA GLY A 341 -16.50 0.17 -25.87
C GLY A 341 -16.60 -0.24 -27.33
N GLY A 342 -15.57 -0.12 -28.11
CA GLY A 342 -15.57 -0.58 -29.50
C GLY A 342 -14.61 -1.75 -29.68
N SER A 343 -14.79 -2.50 -30.74
CA SER A 343 -13.85 -3.58 -31.13
C SER A 343 -12.39 -3.14 -31.33
N MET A 344 -12.14 -1.83 -31.33
CA MET A 344 -10.82 -1.22 -31.48
C MET A 344 -10.18 -0.80 -30.15
N VAL A 345 -10.89 -0.88 -29.02
CA VAL A 345 -10.35 -0.52 -27.69
C VAL A 345 -9.66 -1.74 -27.09
N THR A 346 -8.40 -1.59 -26.73
CA THR A 346 -7.59 -2.67 -26.14
C THR A 346 -7.73 -2.64 -24.63
N PRO A 347 -8.17 -3.74 -23.96
CA PRO A 347 -8.17 -3.86 -22.50
C PRO A 347 -6.76 -3.74 -21.92
N LEU A 348 -6.62 -3.08 -20.77
CA LEU A 348 -5.31 -2.92 -20.13
C LEU A 348 -4.67 -4.25 -19.69
N SER A 349 -5.47 -5.26 -19.38
CA SER A 349 -5.00 -6.63 -19.09
C SER A 349 -4.19 -7.26 -20.22
N GLN A 350 -4.41 -6.86 -21.48
CA GLN A 350 -3.70 -7.40 -22.63
C GLN A 350 -2.34 -6.73 -22.88
N VAL A 351 -2.07 -5.56 -22.29
CA VAL A 351 -0.84 -4.78 -22.55
C VAL A 351 0.43 -5.60 -22.31
N ALA A 352 0.43 -6.44 -21.27
CA ALA A 352 1.58 -7.29 -20.93
C ALA A 352 1.93 -8.33 -22.03
N SER A 353 0.94 -8.75 -22.84
CA SER A 353 1.13 -9.72 -23.93
C SER A 353 1.50 -9.10 -25.28
N LEU A 354 1.33 -7.79 -25.45
CA LEU A 354 1.58 -7.11 -26.70
C LEU A 354 3.07 -6.88 -26.94
N ASN A 355 3.47 -6.79 -28.23
CA ASN A 355 4.83 -6.46 -28.60
C ASN A 355 5.13 -4.98 -28.32
N GLU A 356 6.40 -4.70 -27.98
CA GLU A 356 6.89 -3.33 -27.86
C GLU A 356 6.61 -2.53 -29.15
N ASN A 357 6.34 -1.24 -28.99
CA ASN A 357 5.99 -0.32 -30.06
C ASN A 357 4.61 -0.55 -30.73
N THR A 358 3.83 -1.54 -30.29
CA THR A 358 2.46 -1.72 -30.76
C THR A 358 1.62 -0.50 -30.38
N ARG A 359 0.88 0.05 -31.36
CA ARG A 359 -0.08 1.14 -31.14
C ARG A 359 -1.43 0.56 -30.76
N ILE A 360 -2.00 1.05 -29.67
CA ILE A 360 -3.31 0.63 -29.16
C ILE A 360 -4.16 1.85 -28.83
N LYS A 361 -5.46 1.66 -28.93
CA LYS A 361 -6.45 2.64 -28.44
C LYS A 361 -6.95 2.17 -27.07
N ILE A 362 -7.00 3.09 -26.13
CA ILE A 362 -7.46 2.83 -24.75
C ILE A 362 -8.60 3.77 -24.36
N GLU A 363 -9.47 3.29 -23.50
CA GLU A 363 -10.42 4.04 -22.71
C GLU A 363 -10.17 3.75 -21.24
N ALA A 364 -9.80 4.76 -20.46
CA ALA A 364 -9.39 4.57 -19.06
C ALA A 364 -9.69 5.80 -18.21
N ILE A 365 -9.70 5.62 -16.90
CA ILE A 365 -9.74 6.71 -15.91
C ILE A 365 -8.34 6.93 -15.37
N ILE A 366 -7.93 8.18 -15.23
CA ILE A 366 -6.69 8.54 -14.53
C ILE A 366 -6.88 8.24 -13.05
N LYS A 367 -6.12 7.29 -12.53
CA LYS A 367 -6.18 6.89 -11.13
C LYS A 367 -5.39 7.86 -10.26
N THR A 368 -4.15 8.10 -10.62
CA THR A 368 -3.28 9.07 -9.94
C THR A 368 -2.08 9.43 -10.80
N LYS A 369 -1.46 10.58 -10.51
CA LYS A 369 -0.14 10.95 -11.01
C LYS A 369 0.92 10.30 -10.12
N ILE A 370 1.62 9.27 -10.62
CA ILE A 370 2.62 8.53 -9.84
C ILE A 370 3.82 9.42 -9.51
N LYS A 371 4.46 10.00 -10.55
CA LYS A 371 5.69 10.78 -10.38
C LYS A 371 5.97 11.70 -11.57
N GLU A 372 6.62 12.80 -11.27
CA GLU A 372 7.17 13.74 -12.26
C GLU A 372 8.69 13.63 -12.26
N PHE A 373 9.28 13.64 -13.42
CA PHE A 373 10.73 13.50 -13.63
C PHE A 373 11.26 14.61 -14.51
N SER A 374 12.53 14.97 -14.31
CA SER A 374 13.28 15.84 -15.22
C SER A 374 14.18 15.00 -16.13
N ILE A 375 14.20 15.31 -17.41
CA ILE A 375 15.04 14.61 -18.39
C ILE A 375 16.49 15.11 -18.22
N LYS A 376 17.39 14.17 -17.93
CA LYS A 376 18.80 14.48 -17.62
C LYS A 376 19.72 14.42 -18.85
N ASN A 377 19.33 13.68 -19.90
CA ASN A 377 20.16 13.43 -21.09
C ASN A 377 19.34 13.53 -22.38
N GLY A 378 19.97 13.88 -23.51
CA GLY A 378 19.38 13.89 -24.84
C GLY A 378 18.77 15.24 -25.24
N LYS A 379 18.04 15.26 -26.39
CA LYS A 379 17.47 16.48 -26.99
C LYS A 379 16.49 17.25 -26.11
N ASN A 380 15.89 16.59 -25.14
CA ASN A 380 14.87 17.16 -24.23
C ASN A 380 15.41 17.44 -22.82
N ILE A 381 16.72 17.63 -22.65
CA ILE A 381 17.34 17.96 -21.36
C ILE A 381 16.63 19.15 -20.71
N GLY A 382 16.32 19.03 -19.42
CA GLY A 382 15.61 20.05 -18.62
C GLY A 382 14.09 20.04 -18.76
N LYS A 383 13.52 19.40 -19.79
CA LYS A 383 12.07 19.20 -19.88
C LYS A 383 11.61 18.15 -18.88
N LYS A 384 10.34 18.22 -18.51
CA LYS A 384 9.72 17.27 -17.59
C LYS A 384 8.88 16.24 -18.33
N PHE A 385 8.73 15.06 -17.71
CA PHE A 385 7.77 14.05 -18.09
C PHE A 385 7.10 13.47 -16.85
N ALA A 386 5.95 12.85 -16.99
CA ALA A 386 5.25 12.26 -15.86
C ALA A 386 4.70 10.87 -16.17
N LYS A 387 4.64 10.05 -15.13
CA LYS A 387 3.94 8.77 -15.12
C LYS A 387 2.62 8.92 -14.38
N TYR A 388 1.58 8.38 -14.97
CA TYR A 388 0.24 8.25 -14.40
C TYR A 388 -0.13 6.78 -14.26
N LEU A 389 -0.92 6.44 -13.28
CA LEU A 389 -1.61 5.16 -13.21
C LEU A 389 -3.00 5.35 -13.81
N ILE A 390 -3.38 4.49 -14.74
CA ILE A 390 -4.71 4.49 -15.36
C ILE A 390 -5.41 3.17 -15.07
N GLU A 391 -6.75 3.20 -15.10
CA GLU A 391 -7.61 2.04 -14.81
C GLU A 391 -8.71 1.95 -15.87
N ASP A 392 -8.91 0.77 -16.46
CA ASP A 392 -9.98 0.53 -17.43
C ASP A 392 -11.29 0.09 -16.75
N VAL A 393 -12.33 -0.13 -17.56
CA VAL A 393 -13.68 -0.53 -17.07
C VAL A 393 -13.69 -1.88 -16.34
N SER A 394 -12.69 -2.73 -16.58
CA SER A 394 -12.53 -4.02 -15.89
C SER A 394 -11.84 -3.88 -14.54
N GLY A 395 -11.27 -2.70 -14.26
CA GLY A 395 -10.48 -2.42 -13.06
C GLY A 395 -9.00 -2.83 -13.20
N ASP A 396 -8.58 -3.21 -14.42
CA ASP A 396 -7.17 -3.46 -14.71
C ASP A 396 -6.42 -2.14 -14.80
N THR A 397 -5.17 -2.14 -14.32
CA THR A 397 -4.36 -0.92 -14.24
C THR A 397 -3.08 -1.03 -15.06
N CYS A 398 -2.64 0.09 -15.62
CA CYS A 398 -1.40 0.20 -16.37
C CYS A 398 -0.75 1.57 -16.15
N GLY A 399 0.57 1.64 -16.25
CA GLY A 399 1.30 2.91 -16.26
C GLY A 399 1.10 3.63 -17.60
N LEU A 400 0.86 4.94 -17.56
CA LEU A 400 0.81 5.82 -18.72
C LEU A 400 1.88 6.89 -18.58
N THR A 401 2.85 6.90 -19.49
CA THR A 401 3.91 7.90 -19.52
C THR A 401 3.57 8.99 -20.54
N LEU A 402 3.61 10.24 -20.09
CA LEU A 402 3.56 11.42 -20.95
C LEU A 402 4.96 12.01 -21.06
N TRP A 403 5.54 11.95 -22.23
CA TRP A 403 6.87 12.51 -22.50
C TRP A 403 6.80 14.02 -22.69
N ALA A 404 7.91 14.67 -22.49
CA ALA A 404 8.18 16.11 -22.54
C ALA A 404 7.09 17.01 -23.17
N ASP A 405 6.88 16.93 -24.47
CA ASP A 405 5.98 17.85 -25.19
C ASP A 405 4.50 17.54 -24.89
N ASP A 406 4.14 16.25 -24.78
CA ASP A 406 2.80 15.81 -24.38
C ASP A 406 2.52 16.17 -22.91
N TYR A 407 3.53 16.07 -22.05
CA TYR A 407 3.37 16.46 -20.66
C TYR A 407 3.10 17.96 -20.53
N GLU A 408 3.88 18.82 -21.18
CA GLU A 408 3.63 20.27 -21.14
C GLU A 408 2.27 20.63 -21.74
N ARG A 409 1.84 19.93 -22.78
CA ARG A 409 0.55 20.18 -23.44
C ARG A 409 -0.64 19.77 -22.57
N TYR A 410 -0.56 18.63 -21.85
CA TYR A 410 -1.71 18.02 -21.19
C TYR A 410 -1.68 18.06 -19.64
N ARG A 411 -0.57 18.46 -19.01
CA ARG A 411 -0.39 18.40 -17.53
C ARG A 411 -1.47 19.11 -16.73
N THR A 412 -2.06 20.18 -17.24
CA THR A 412 -3.12 20.93 -16.56
C THR A 412 -4.51 20.35 -16.79
N MET A 413 -4.66 19.49 -17.79
CA MET A 413 -5.93 18.86 -18.17
C MET A 413 -6.12 17.52 -17.49
N LEU A 414 -5.03 16.79 -17.23
CA LEU A 414 -5.07 15.46 -16.64
C LEU A 414 -5.16 15.57 -15.12
N ARG A 415 -6.29 15.15 -14.58
CA ARG A 415 -6.57 15.13 -13.14
C ARG A 415 -7.05 13.74 -12.73
N ASP A 416 -6.80 13.39 -11.47
CA ASP A 416 -7.27 12.14 -10.89
C ASP A 416 -8.80 12.03 -11.01
N GLY A 417 -9.26 10.84 -11.36
CA GLY A 417 -10.67 10.53 -11.56
C GLY A 417 -11.27 10.94 -12.91
N LEU A 418 -10.49 11.55 -13.83
CA LEU A 418 -11.00 11.91 -15.15
C LEU A 418 -10.85 10.76 -16.16
N PRO A 419 -11.90 10.46 -16.95
CA PRO A 419 -11.82 9.50 -18.03
C PRO A 419 -11.15 10.13 -19.26
N ILE A 420 -10.35 9.32 -19.94
CA ILE A 420 -9.63 9.66 -21.17
C ILE A 420 -9.87 8.61 -22.26
N LYS A 421 -9.82 9.06 -23.51
CA LYS A 421 -9.63 8.23 -24.71
C LYS A 421 -8.31 8.61 -25.34
N ALA A 422 -7.43 7.64 -25.52
CA ALA A 422 -6.09 7.92 -26.01
C ALA A 422 -5.58 6.81 -26.93
N ILE A 423 -4.68 7.22 -27.84
CA ILE A 423 -3.84 6.31 -28.60
C ILE A 423 -2.50 6.26 -27.88
N CYS A 424 -2.07 5.06 -27.54
CA CYS A 424 -0.84 4.81 -26.81
C CYS A 424 0.05 3.85 -27.59
N LYS A 425 1.33 3.86 -27.24
CA LYS A 425 2.34 2.93 -27.72
C LYS A 425 2.82 2.08 -26.57
N VAL A 426 2.88 0.76 -26.74
CA VAL A 426 3.44 -0.14 -25.73
C VAL A 426 4.93 0.11 -25.60
N ASN A 427 5.38 0.36 -24.38
CA ASN A 427 6.79 0.57 -24.02
C ASN A 427 7.24 -0.51 -23.05
N SER A 428 8.49 -0.96 -23.14
CA SER A 428 9.06 -1.98 -22.26
C SER A 428 10.26 -1.41 -21.51
N TYR A 429 10.29 -1.60 -20.20
CA TYR A 429 11.42 -1.25 -19.35
C TYR A 429 11.60 -2.30 -18.26
N LEU A 430 12.78 -2.97 -18.22
CA LEU A 430 13.09 -4.03 -17.24
C LEU A 430 11.98 -5.10 -17.15
N ASP A 431 11.55 -5.63 -18.31
CA ASP A 431 10.49 -6.64 -18.45
C ASP A 431 9.08 -6.21 -18.00
N GLN A 432 8.91 -4.96 -17.58
CA GLN A 432 7.59 -4.38 -17.33
C GLN A 432 7.12 -3.59 -18.54
N LYS A 433 5.87 -3.83 -18.96
CA LYS A 433 5.26 -3.11 -20.08
C LYS A 433 4.32 -2.04 -19.56
N ASP A 434 4.57 -0.82 -20.00
CA ASP A 434 3.79 0.38 -19.75
C ASP A 434 3.32 0.99 -21.08
N LEU A 435 2.47 1.99 -21.00
CA LEU A 435 2.00 2.75 -22.15
C LEU A 435 2.70 4.12 -22.22
N ALA A 436 3.10 4.53 -23.42
CA ALA A 436 3.50 5.88 -23.72
C ALA A 436 2.38 6.56 -24.52
N LEU A 437 1.97 7.76 -24.10
CA LEU A 437 0.96 8.53 -24.81
C LEU A 437 1.48 8.89 -26.21
N SER A 438 0.69 8.63 -27.23
CA SER A 438 0.98 9.07 -28.61
C SER A 438 0.00 10.15 -29.07
N ASN A 439 -1.25 10.05 -28.65
CA ASN A 439 -2.26 11.07 -28.91
C ASN A 439 -3.39 10.95 -27.87
N LEU A 440 -3.82 12.08 -27.34
CA LEU A 440 -5.00 12.17 -26.47
C LEU A 440 -6.19 12.59 -27.33
N GLU A 441 -7.14 11.69 -27.53
CA GLU A 441 -8.30 11.94 -28.41
C GLU A 441 -9.40 12.72 -27.70
N ARG A 442 -9.68 12.37 -26.44
CA ARG A 442 -10.78 12.96 -25.68
C ARG A 442 -10.52 12.92 -24.18
N ILE A 443 -10.90 13.99 -23.50
CA ILE A 443 -11.06 14.07 -22.04
C ILE A 443 -12.53 14.40 -21.74
N TYR A 444 -13.06 13.93 -20.62
CA TYR A 444 -14.43 14.26 -20.24
C TYR A 444 -14.68 15.76 -20.22
N GLY A 445 -15.68 16.18 -20.98
CA GLY A 445 -16.07 17.60 -21.13
C GLY A 445 -15.30 18.38 -22.19
N ARG A 446 -14.35 17.74 -22.94
CA ARG A 446 -13.63 18.39 -24.05
C ARG A 446 -13.22 17.37 -25.11
N ASP A 447 -13.54 17.66 -26.36
CA ASP A 447 -12.85 17.06 -27.52
C ASP A 447 -11.52 17.81 -27.71
N ILE A 448 -10.42 17.08 -28.00
CA ILE A 448 -9.05 17.63 -28.09
C ILE A 448 -8.59 17.56 -29.52
#